data_1e960874c679073b4e61105f83a0b477
#
_entry.id   1e960874c679073b4e61105f83a0b477
#
_cell.length_a   1.000
_cell.length_b   1.000
_cell.length_c   1.000
_cell.angle_alpha   90.00
_cell.angle_beta   90.00
_cell.angle_gamma   90.00
#
_symmetry.space_group_name_H-M   'P 1'
#
loop_
_entity.id
_entity.type
_entity.pdbx_description
1 polymer ?
#
loop_
_entity_poly.entity_id
_entity_poly.type
_entity_poly.pdbx_seq_one_letter_code
_entity_poly.pdbx_strand_id
1 'polypeptide(L)'
;MKKLENFSNCLEVLKSADFEMADNNDIYRTGVIGQFNLTFELAWKALQEILKMHGADGAATGSPREILQLGYKLGFVDDAAVWLLMLKKRNTSVHIYLSLIHI
;
A
#
# COMPACT_ATOMS: atom_id res chain seq x y z
N MET A 1 -17.00 -6.54 1.89
CA MET A 1 -16.16 -6.62 0.69
C MET A 1 -14.83 -7.29 1.05
N LYS A 2 -14.51 -8.35 0.35
CA LYS A 2 -13.35 -9.19 0.69
C LYS A 2 -12.01 -8.45 0.63
N LYS A 3 -11.82 -7.61 -0.38
CA LYS A 3 -10.59 -6.83 -0.53
C LYS A 3 -10.36 -5.88 0.64
N LEU A 4 -11.42 -5.25 1.14
CA LEU A 4 -11.34 -4.36 2.28
C LEU A 4 -11.00 -5.13 3.57
N GLU A 5 -11.62 -6.30 3.76
CA GLU A 5 -11.31 -7.17 4.89
C GLU A 5 -9.84 -7.63 4.88
N ASN A 6 -9.34 -8.04 3.72
CA ASN A 6 -7.95 -8.46 3.57
C ASN A 6 -6.98 -7.31 3.87
N PHE A 7 -7.28 -6.11 3.39
CA PHE A 7 -6.50 -4.91 3.73
C PHE A 7 -6.52 -4.66 5.24
N SER A 8 -7.69 -4.67 5.86
CA SER A 8 -7.83 -4.43 7.29
C SER A 8 -7.03 -5.43 8.12
N ASN A 9 -7.08 -6.71 7.76
CA ASN A 9 -6.31 -7.74 8.45
C ASN A 9 -4.80 -7.53 8.33
N CYS A 10 -4.32 -7.18 7.13
CA CYS A 10 -2.90 -6.90 6.91
C CYS A 10 -2.45 -5.64 7.65
N LEU A 11 -3.32 -4.63 7.74
CA LEU A 11 -3.04 -3.41 8.48
C LEU A 11 -2.88 -3.70 9.98
N GLU A 12 -3.73 -4.55 10.54
CA GLU A 12 -3.62 -4.95 11.95
C GLU A 12 -2.30 -5.65 12.23
N VAL A 13 -1.85 -6.53 11.33
CA VAL A 13 -0.53 -7.17 11.46
C VAL A 13 0.59 -6.12 11.43
N LEU A 14 0.53 -5.18 10.51
CA LEU A 14 1.53 -4.12 10.40
C LEU A 14 1.57 -3.24 11.66
N LYS A 15 0.41 -2.91 12.22
CA LYS A 15 0.31 -2.12 13.45
C LYS A 15 0.94 -2.83 14.66
N SER A 16 1.00 -4.15 14.64
CA SER A 16 1.59 -4.94 15.74
C SER A 16 3.12 -5.02 15.66
N ALA A 17 3.74 -4.44 14.61
CA ALA A 17 5.19 -4.50 14.43
C ALA A 17 5.93 -3.73 15.51
N ASP A 18 7.06 -4.30 15.95
CA ASP A 18 7.98 -3.65 16.87
C ASP A 18 9.02 -2.87 16.05
N PHE A 19 8.83 -1.56 15.93
CA PHE A 19 9.69 -0.72 15.10
C PHE A 19 11.09 -0.55 15.70
N GLU A 20 11.22 -0.65 17.01
CA GLU A 20 12.54 -0.66 17.65
C GLU A 20 13.33 -1.91 17.27
N MET A 21 12.68 -3.08 17.28
CA MET A 21 13.30 -4.32 16.82
C MET A 21 13.69 -4.22 15.34
N ALA A 22 12.86 -3.59 14.52
CA ALA A 22 13.16 -3.39 13.10
C ALA A 22 14.42 -2.56 12.88
N ASP A 23 14.69 -1.59 13.74
CA ASP A 23 15.90 -0.77 13.66
C ASP A 23 17.18 -1.57 13.98
N ASN A 24 17.05 -2.63 14.77
CA ASN A 24 18.19 -3.38 15.30
C ASN A 24 18.35 -4.79 14.70
N ASN A 25 17.43 -5.21 13.84
CA ASN A 25 17.45 -6.56 13.27
C ASN A 25 17.06 -6.50 11.80
N ASP A 26 18.01 -6.82 10.92
CA ASP A 26 17.83 -6.70 9.46
C ASP A 26 16.75 -7.64 8.92
N ILE A 27 16.66 -8.85 9.45
CA ILE A 27 15.65 -9.82 9.01
C ILE A 27 14.27 -9.34 9.42
N TYR A 28 14.11 -8.86 10.64
CA TYR A 28 12.85 -8.33 11.12
C TYR A 28 12.44 -7.09 10.33
N ARG A 29 13.40 -6.20 10.04
CA ARG A 29 13.16 -5.01 9.21
C ARG A 29 12.64 -5.39 7.83
N THR A 30 13.26 -6.37 7.19
CA THR A 30 12.83 -6.87 5.88
C THR A 30 11.40 -7.41 5.94
N GLY A 31 11.05 -8.11 7.01
CA GLY A 31 9.68 -8.58 7.24
C GLY A 31 8.68 -7.44 7.37
N VAL A 32 9.02 -6.39 8.11
CA VAL A 32 8.15 -5.21 8.27
C VAL A 32 7.96 -4.48 6.94
N ILE A 33 9.02 -4.32 6.16
CA ILE A 33 8.95 -3.72 4.82
C ILE A 33 8.05 -4.54 3.91
N GLY A 34 8.19 -5.87 3.93
CA GLY A 34 7.33 -6.77 3.16
C GLY A 34 5.87 -6.66 3.58
N GLN A 35 5.60 -6.57 4.88
CA GLN A 35 4.24 -6.39 5.39
C GLN A 35 3.66 -5.04 4.97
N PHE A 36 4.47 -3.98 5.00
CA PHE A 36 4.05 -2.66 4.50
C PHE A 36 3.66 -2.73 3.02
N ASN A 37 4.52 -3.35 2.20
CA ASN A 37 4.27 -3.46 0.75
C ASN A 37 2.99 -4.24 0.47
N LEU A 38 2.76 -5.34 1.17
CA LEU A 38 1.53 -6.13 1.02
C LEU A 38 0.30 -5.31 1.45
N THR A 39 0.37 -4.65 2.59
CA THR A 39 -0.73 -3.84 3.11
C THR A 39 -1.08 -2.71 2.15
N PHE A 40 -0.07 -2.03 1.62
CA PHE A 40 -0.26 -0.95 0.66
C PHE A 40 -0.91 -1.46 -0.64
N GLU A 41 -0.45 -2.61 -1.15
CA GLU A 41 -1.01 -3.22 -2.36
C GLU A 41 -2.50 -3.52 -2.18
N LEU A 42 -2.86 -4.08 -1.05
CA LEU A 42 -4.26 -4.39 -0.75
C LEU A 42 -5.09 -3.11 -0.54
N ALA A 43 -4.47 -2.07 0.01
CA ALA A 43 -5.16 -0.79 0.24
C ALA A 43 -5.61 -0.15 -1.07
N TRP A 44 -4.70 0.02 -2.04
CA TRP A 44 -5.07 0.70 -3.27
C TRP A 44 -6.01 -0.17 -4.13
N LYS A 45 -5.88 -1.50 -4.07
CA LYS A 45 -6.80 -2.40 -4.77
C LYS A 45 -8.20 -2.36 -4.17
N ALA A 46 -8.31 -2.27 -2.84
CA ALA A 46 -9.60 -2.08 -2.18
C ALA A 46 -10.24 -0.75 -2.57
N LEU A 47 -9.43 0.32 -2.61
CA LEU A 47 -9.90 1.62 -3.07
C LEU A 47 -10.40 1.57 -4.51
N GLN A 48 -9.65 0.91 -5.39
CA GLN A 48 -10.06 0.70 -6.78
C GLN A 48 -11.43 0.03 -6.86
N GLU A 49 -11.65 -1.01 -6.09
CA GLU A 49 -12.93 -1.72 -6.07
C GLU A 49 -14.08 -0.81 -5.59
N ILE A 50 -13.84 -0.03 -4.56
CA ILE A 50 -14.81 0.94 -4.05
C ILE A 50 -15.16 1.96 -5.13
N LEU A 51 -14.16 2.49 -5.82
CA LEU A 51 -14.38 3.47 -6.90
C LEU A 51 -15.15 2.87 -8.07
N LYS A 52 -14.86 1.62 -8.42
CA LYS A 52 -15.62 0.89 -9.45
C LYS A 52 -17.08 0.71 -9.04
N MET A 53 -17.34 0.36 -7.79
CA MET A 53 -18.69 0.21 -7.27
C MET A 53 -19.49 1.51 -7.30
N HIS A 54 -18.81 2.65 -7.21
CA HIS A 54 -19.42 3.97 -7.32
C HIS A 54 -19.50 4.49 -8.76
N GLY A 55 -19.09 3.68 -9.73
CA GLY A 55 -19.16 4.06 -11.14
C GLY A 55 -18.17 5.14 -11.56
N ALA A 56 -17.06 5.28 -10.83
CA ALA A 56 -16.06 6.31 -11.15
C ALA A 56 -15.33 6.00 -12.46
N ASP A 57 -15.28 6.98 -13.36
CA ASP A 57 -14.58 6.83 -14.64
C ASP A 57 -13.08 6.67 -14.41
N GLY A 58 -12.49 5.70 -15.11
CA GLY A 58 -11.05 5.41 -15.01
C GLY A 58 -10.67 4.49 -13.88
N ALA A 59 -11.60 4.10 -12.99
CA ALA A 59 -11.28 3.23 -11.85
C ALA A 59 -10.84 1.83 -12.29
N ALA A 60 -11.45 1.29 -13.34
CA ALA A 60 -11.18 -0.10 -13.78
C ALA A 60 -9.76 -0.28 -14.36
N THR A 61 -9.15 0.78 -14.89
CA THR A 61 -7.88 0.70 -15.62
C THR A 61 -6.79 1.61 -15.07
N GLY A 62 -7.04 2.28 -13.95
CA GLY A 62 -6.08 3.22 -13.38
C GLY A 62 -4.86 2.53 -12.75
N SER A 63 -3.70 3.19 -12.87
CA SER A 63 -2.51 2.82 -12.10
C SER A 63 -2.72 3.12 -10.60
N PRO A 64 -1.88 2.60 -9.71
CA PRO A 64 -1.99 2.94 -8.28
C PRO A 64 -2.02 4.45 -8.03
N ARG A 65 -1.15 5.22 -8.70
CA ARG A 65 -1.14 6.69 -8.58
C ARG A 65 -2.47 7.30 -9.00
N GLU A 66 -2.99 6.88 -10.14
CA GLU A 66 -4.27 7.39 -10.66
C GLU A 66 -5.44 7.04 -9.75
N ILE A 67 -5.45 5.83 -9.20
CA ILE A 67 -6.48 5.39 -8.26
C ILE A 67 -6.44 6.22 -6.97
N LEU A 68 -5.25 6.48 -6.43
CA LEU A 68 -5.10 7.31 -5.23
C LEU A 68 -5.55 8.76 -5.48
N GLN A 69 -5.20 9.31 -6.63
CA GLN A 69 -5.61 10.67 -7.01
C GLN A 69 -7.13 10.76 -7.20
N LEU A 70 -7.72 9.75 -7.85
CA LEU A 70 -9.17 9.68 -8.04
C LEU A 70 -9.89 9.54 -6.70
N GLY A 71 -9.37 8.70 -5.81
CA GLY A 71 -9.92 8.52 -4.46
C GLY A 71 -9.89 9.81 -3.65
N TYR A 72 -8.81 10.58 -3.75
CA TYR A 72 -8.73 11.90 -3.11
C TYR A 72 -9.76 12.87 -3.69
N LYS A 73 -9.84 12.94 -5.02
CA LYS A 73 -10.80 13.83 -5.72
C LYS A 73 -12.25 13.55 -5.30
N LEU A 74 -12.59 12.29 -5.08
CA LEU A 74 -13.95 11.86 -4.74
C LEU A 74 -14.20 11.78 -3.23
N GLY A 75 -13.22 12.13 -2.41
CA GLY A 75 -13.39 12.21 -0.97
C GLY A 75 -13.18 10.92 -0.19
N PHE A 76 -12.70 9.85 -0.83
CA PHE A 76 -12.40 8.58 -0.15
C PHE A 76 -11.03 8.56 0.51
N VAL A 77 -10.13 9.45 0.12
CA VAL A 77 -8.77 9.59 0.64
C VAL A 77 -8.61 11.03 1.16
N ASP A 78 -8.24 11.17 2.42
CA ASP A 78 -8.13 12.48 3.06
C ASP A 78 -6.85 13.23 2.71
N ASP A 79 -5.74 12.50 2.53
CA ASP A 79 -4.42 13.10 2.30
C ASP A 79 -3.69 12.39 1.17
N ALA A 80 -3.84 12.93 -0.04
CA ALA A 80 -3.19 12.37 -1.22
C ALA A 80 -1.66 12.40 -1.12
N ALA A 81 -1.09 13.42 -0.50
CA ALA A 81 0.36 13.56 -0.39
C ALA A 81 0.99 12.41 0.40
N VAL A 82 0.36 12.02 1.51
CA VAL A 82 0.83 10.89 2.34
C VAL A 82 0.75 9.58 1.54
N TRP A 83 -0.36 9.34 0.86
CA TRP A 83 -0.55 8.12 0.08
C TRP A 83 0.41 8.03 -1.10
N LEU A 84 0.68 9.15 -1.78
CA LEU A 84 1.66 9.19 -2.87
C LEU A 84 3.09 9.00 -2.36
N LEU A 85 3.39 9.49 -1.17
CA LEU A 85 4.68 9.22 -0.51
C LEU A 85 4.83 7.73 -0.19
N MET A 86 3.78 7.08 0.31
CA MET A 86 3.79 5.64 0.56
C MET A 86 4.01 4.85 -0.73
N LEU A 87 3.37 5.26 -1.82
CA LEU A 87 3.59 4.65 -3.14
C LEU A 87 5.05 4.74 -3.56
N LYS A 88 5.66 5.91 -3.41
CA LYS A 88 7.07 6.14 -3.72
C LYS A 88 7.97 5.22 -2.89
N LYS A 89 7.71 5.12 -1.59
CA LYS A 89 8.49 4.26 -0.68
C LYS A 89 8.34 2.78 -1.03
N ARG A 90 7.14 2.35 -1.34
CA ARG A 90 6.89 0.97 -1.78
C ARG A 90 7.68 0.66 -3.06
N ASN A 91 7.63 1.54 -4.05
CA ASN A 91 8.35 1.34 -5.31
C ASN A 91 9.86 1.28 -5.09
N THR A 92 10.40 2.13 -4.24
CA THR A 92 11.82 2.13 -3.88
C THR A 92 12.22 0.84 -3.17
N SER A 93 11.41 0.37 -2.20
CA SER A 93 11.68 -0.88 -1.47
C SER A 93 11.72 -2.09 -2.39
N VAL A 94 10.79 -2.17 -3.35
CA VAL A 94 10.75 -3.27 -4.32
C VAL A 94 12.02 -3.26 -5.17
N HIS A 95 12.45 -2.11 -5.65
CA HIS A 95 13.68 -1.98 -6.44
C HIS A 95 14.92 -2.41 -5.66
N ILE A 96 15.05 -2.00 -4.40
CA ILE A 96 16.16 -2.39 -3.54
C ILE A 96 16.16 -3.91 -3.36
N TYR A 97 15.01 -4.50 -3.09
CA TYR A 97 14.87 -5.94 -2.89
C TYR A 97 15.27 -6.72 -4.14
N LEU A 98 14.77 -6.32 -5.32
CA LEU A 98 15.11 -6.96 -6.59
C LEU A 98 16.60 -6.82 -6.90
N SER A 99 17.20 -5.68 -6.60
CA SER A 99 18.63 -5.44 -6.77
C SER A 99 19.47 -6.41 -5.95
N LEU A 100 19.07 -6.68 -4.70
CA LEU A 100 19.77 -7.63 -3.83
C LEU A 100 19.67 -9.07 -4.32
N ILE A 101 18.54 -9.46 -4.91
CA ILE A 101 18.34 -10.81 -5.43
C ILE A 101 19.25 -11.07 -6.64
N HIS A 102 19.54 -10.05 -7.43
CA HIS A 102 20.33 -10.19 -8.67
C HIS A 102 21.84 -10.02 -8.46
N ILE A 103 22.28 -9.81 -7.22
CA ILE A 103 23.68 -9.80 -6.86
C ILE A 103 24.16 -11.24 -6.63
#